data_97c15f8fa146dfe0cc6a838cb3dd82d7
#
_entry.id   97c15f8fa146dfe0cc6a838cb3dd82d7
#
_cell.length_a   1.000
_cell.length_b   1.000
_cell.length_c   1.000
_cell.angle_alpha   90.00
_cell.angle_beta   90.00
_cell.angle_gamma   90.00
#
_symmetry.space_group_name_H-M   'P 1'
#
loop_
_entity.id
_entity.type
_entity.pdbx_description
1 polymer ?
#
loop_
_entity_poly.entity_id
_entity_poly.type
_entity_poly.pdbx_seq_one_letter_code
_entity_poly.pdbx_strand_id
1 'polypeptide(L)'
;LFQYKVFRARRSHRRSPRTGAEIGFFLMDTPDWVVVLPITVDERLVLVRQFRHGSGRVGLEIPGGLIDAHETDPAAAAARELRE
;
A
#
# COMPACT_ATOMS: atom_id res chain seq x y z
N LEU A 1 17.48 4.10 12.71
CA LEU A 1 16.69 3.01 12.13
C LEU A 1 15.60 2.57 13.11
N PHE A 2 14.36 2.64 12.70
CA PHE A 2 13.22 2.20 13.48
C PHE A 2 12.51 1.06 12.76
N GLN A 3 12.25 -0.02 13.50
CA GLN A 3 11.59 -1.21 12.97
C GLN A 3 10.24 -1.38 13.64
N TYR A 4 9.19 -1.40 12.84
CA TYR A 4 7.82 -1.63 13.29
C TYR A 4 7.27 -2.93 12.68
N LYS A 5 6.09 -3.35 13.16
CA LYS A 5 5.50 -4.62 12.72
C LYS A 5 5.23 -4.67 11.22
N VAL A 6 4.76 -3.56 10.63
CA VAL A 6 4.34 -3.51 9.23
C VAL A 6 5.22 -2.62 8.36
N PHE A 7 6.17 -1.91 8.94
CA PHE A 7 7.08 -1.07 8.17
C PHE A 7 8.37 -0.82 8.92
N ARG A 8 9.37 -0.36 8.18
CA ARG A 8 10.65 0.08 8.74
C ARG A 8 10.90 1.50 8.28
N ALA A 9 11.18 2.40 9.22
CA ALA A 9 11.55 3.76 8.91
C ALA A 9 13.07 3.90 8.98
N ARG A 10 13.66 4.61 8.02
CA ARG A 10 15.10 4.85 8.00
C ARG A 10 15.39 6.22 7.43
N ARG A 11 16.60 6.69 7.70
CA ARG A 11 17.10 7.95 7.19
C ARG A 11 18.08 7.67 6.08
N SER A 12 17.99 8.43 4.99
CA SER A 12 18.89 8.26 3.86
C SER A 12 19.39 9.62 3.41
N HIS A 13 20.69 9.71 3.18
CA HIS A 13 21.31 10.90 2.59
C HIS A 13 21.45 10.66 1.08
N ARG A 14 20.89 11.56 0.31
CA ARG A 14 20.87 11.46 -1.14
C ARG A 14 21.46 12.71 -1.78
N ARG A 15 22.18 12.51 -2.87
CA ARG A 15 22.72 13.63 -3.64
C ARG A 15 21.81 13.89 -4.84
N SER A 16 21.38 15.14 -4.97
CA SER A 16 20.57 15.56 -6.12
C SER A 16 21.40 15.47 -7.40
N PRO A 17 20.95 14.75 -8.43
CA PRO A 17 21.67 14.72 -9.71
C PRO A 17 21.63 16.06 -10.43
N ARG A 18 20.68 16.94 -10.09
CA ARG A 18 20.54 18.25 -10.71
C ARG A 18 21.45 19.31 -10.10
N THR A 19 21.53 19.34 -8.76
CA THR A 19 22.24 20.42 -8.04
C THR A 19 23.52 19.97 -7.38
N GLY A 20 23.73 18.66 -7.20
CA GLY A 20 24.83 18.10 -6.42
C GLY A 20 24.69 18.26 -4.92
N ALA A 21 23.60 18.86 -4.45
CA ALA A 21 23.37 19.05 -3.02
C ALA A 21 23.01 17.70 -2.37
N GLU A 22 23.52 17.53 -1.14
CA GLU A 22 23.21 16.35 -0.33
C GLU A 22 22.07 16.70 0.63
N ILE A 23 21.01 15.90 0.60
CA ILE A 23 19.82 16.13 1.39
C ILE A 23 19.47 14.85 2.14
N GLY A 24 19.08 15.00 3.40
CA GLY A 24 18.59 13.88 4.20
C GLY A 24 17.10 13.67 3.98
N PHE A 25 16.71 12.40 3.77
CA PHE A 25 15.33 12.01 3.60
C PHE A 25 14.96 10.93 4.60
N PHE A 26 13.69 10.95 5.00
CA PHE A 26 13.12 9.84 5.74
C PHE A 26 12.45 8.89 4.75
N LEU A 27 12.77 7.61 4.86
CA LEU A 27 12.22 6.57 4.01
C LEU A 27 11.43 5.58 4.86
N MET A 28 10.36 5.06 4.28
CA MET A 28 9.56 4.03 4.90
C MET A 28 9.56 2.81 4.00
N ASP A 29 10.10 1.70 4.52
CA ASP A 29 10.11 0.43 3.81
C ASP A 29 8.92 -0.38 4.26
N THR A 30 8.06 -0.77 3.35
CA THR A 30 6.86 -1.55 3.62
C THR A 30 6.75 -2.71 2.65
N PRO A 31 6.00 -3.76 2.98
CA PRO A 31 5.62 -4.74 1.97
C PRO A 31 4.80 -4.08 0.85
N ASP A 32 4.76 -4.73 -0.29
CA ASP A 32 3.97 -4.25 -1.41
C ASP A 32 2.48 -4.36 -1.11
N TRP A 33 1.72 -3.48 -1.75
CA TRP A 33 0.27 -3.43 -1.65
C TRP A 33 -0.35 -3.78 -2.99
N VAL A 34 -1.54 -4.35 -2.94
CA VAL A 34 -2.38 -4.52 -4.11
C VAL A 34 -3.71 -3.82 -3.89
N VAL A 35 -4.28 -3.33 -4.97
CA VAL A 35 -5.67 -2.89 -4.99
C VAL A 35 -6.39 -3.61 -6.12
N VAL A 36 -7.69 -3.78 -6.00
CA VAL A 36 -8.51 -4.47 -6.97
C VAL A 36 -9.56 -3.50 -7.47
N LEU A 37 -9.79 -3.50 -8.78
CA LEU A 37 -10.91 -2.80 -9.40
C LEU A 37 -11.94 -3.85 -9.83
N PRO A 38 -12.80 -4.32 -8.92
CA PRO A 38 -13.75 -5.38 -9.25
C PRO A 38 -14.92 -4.78 -10.03
N ILE A 39 -15.03 -5.19 -11.28
CA ILE A 39 -16.07 -4.70 -12.18
C ILE A 39 -17.01 -5.86 -12.46
N THR A 40 -18.29 -5.64 -12.21
CA THR A 40 -19.32 -6.65 -12.45
C THR A 40 -19.62 -6.81 -13.93
N VAL A 41 -20.36 -7.86 -14.29
CA VAL A 41 -20.72 -8.11 -15.68
C VAL A 41 -21.61 -7.01 -16.27
N ASP A 42 -22.32 -6.26 -15.41
CA ASP A 42 -23.11 -5.09 -15.82
C ASP A 42 -22.33 -3.77 -15.68
N GLU A 43 -21.01 -3.85 -15.65
CA GLU A 43 -20.08 -2.71 -15.68
C GLU A 43 -20.18 -1.79 -14.46
N ARG A 44 -20.43 -2.36 -13.28
CA ARG A 44 -20.42 -1.61 -12.03
C ARG A 44 -19.13 -1.89 -11.24
N LEU A 45 -18.59 -0.85 -10.65
CA LEU A 45 -17.44 -0.98 -9.77
C LEU A 45 -17.92 -1.33 -8.36
N VAL A 46 -17.36 -2.42 -7.81
CA VAL A 46 -17.66 -2.83 -6.44
C VAL A 46 -16.73 -2.10 -5.48
N LEU A 47 -17.32 -1.45 -4.49
CA LEU A 47 -16.59 -0.72 -3.46
C LEU A 47 -16.89 -1.34 -2.10
N VAL A 48 -15.96 -1.17 -1.16
CA VAL A 48 -16.14 -1.57 0.22
C VAL A 48 -16.31 -0.33 1.10
N ARG A 49 -17.16 -0.44 2.10
CA ARG A 49 -17.30 0.59 3.12
C ARG A 49 -16.49 0.16 4.33
N GLN A 50 -15.57 0.99 4.74
CA GLN A 50 -14.61 0.60 5.76
C GLN A 50 -14.30 1.78 6.68
N PHE A 51 -14.24 1.50 7.98
CA PHE A 51 -13.79 2.49 8.96
C PHE A 51 -12.27 2.51 8.97
N ARG A 52 -11.70 3.70 8.83
CA ARG A 52 -10.25 3.90 8.89
C ARG A 52 -9.87 4.60 10.18
N HIS A 53 -9.08 3.96 11.00
CA HIS A 53 -8.66 4.50 12.29
C HIS A 53 -7.78 5.74 12.13
N GLY A 54 -7.00 5.82 11.06
CA GLY A 54 -6.16 6.98 10.80
C GLY A 54 -6.94 8.27 10.57
N SER A 55 -8.04 8.19 9.82
CA SER A 55 -8.91 9.34 9.57
C SER A 55 -10.05 9.47 10.58
N GLY A 56 -10.37 8.37 11.29
CA GLY A 56 -11.52 8.31 12.17
C GLY A 56 -12.85 8.32 11.45
N ARG A 57 -12.90 7.88 10.20
CA ARG A 57 -14.09 7.96 9.36
C ARG A 57 -14.35 6.66 8.61
N VAL A 58 -15.62 6.45 8.29
CA VAL A 58 -16.03 5.43 7.33
C VAL A 58 -15.92 6.03 5.93
N GLY A 59 -15.29 5.30 5.01
CA GLY A 59 -15.16 5.72 3.62
C GLY A 59 -15.48 4.60 2.65
N LEU A 60 -15.71 4.97 1.40
CA LEU A 60 -15.87 4.02 0.31
C LEU A 60 -14.50 3.85 -0.35
N GLU A 61 -14.07 2.61 -0.52
CA GLU A 61 -12.75 2.28 -1.02
C GLU A 61 -12.81 1.09 -1.96
N ILE A 62 -11.81 1.00 -2.84
CA ILE A 62 -11.60 -0.22 -3.60
C ILE A 62 -10.95 -1.26 -2.69
N PRO A 63 -11.24 -2.55 -2.86
CA PRO A 63 -10.59 -3.60 -2.07
C PRO A 63 -9.09 -3.63 -2.30
N GLY A 64 -8.34 -3.94 -1.27
CA GLY A 64 -6.89 -4.05 -1.37
C GLY A 64 -6.27 -4.38 -0.02
N GLY A 65 -4.98 -4.57 -0.03
CA GLY A 65 -4.22 -4.87 1.17
C GLY A 65 -2.78 -5.19 0.87
N LEU A 66 -2.06 -5.58 1.91
CA LEU A 66 -0.66 -5.95 1.80
C LEU A 66 -0.50 -7.30 1.12
N ILE A 67 0.55 -7.43 0.32
CA ILE A 67 0.99 -8.72 -0.20
C ILE A 67 1.75 -9.43 0.92
N ASP A 68 1.37 -10.67 1.22
CA ASP A 68 2.06 -11.46 2.24
C ASP A 68 3.45 -11.84 1.75
N ALA A 69 4.39 -12.00 2.69
CA ALA A 69 5.79 -12.23 2.36
C ALA A 69 6.02 -13.48 1.51
N HIS A 70 5.14 -14.48 1.61
CA HIS A 70 5.24 -15.72 0.85
C HIS A 70 4.54 -15.67 -0.50
N GLU A 71 3.80 -14.61 -0.79
CA GLU A 71 3.09 -14.45 -2.06
C GLU A 71 4.01 -13.87 -3.10
N THR A 72 4.13 -14.54 -4.26
CA THR A 72 4.98 -14.09 -5.35
C THR A 72 4.19 -13.58 -6.54
N ASP A 73 2.87 -13.81 -6.57
CA ASP A 73 1.99 -13.38 -7.65
C ASP A 73 1.04 -12.29 -7.15
N PRO A 74 1.23 -11.04 -7.58
CA PRO A 74 0.35 -9.94 -7.17
C PRO A 74 -1.12 -10.17 -7.52
N ALA A 75 -1.42 -10.84 -8.64
CA ALA A 75 -2.78 -11.13 -9.03
C ALA A 75 -3.46 -12.10 -8.06
N ALA A 76 -2.72 -13.09 -7.57
CA ALA A 76 -3.23 -14.03 -6.56
C ALA A 76 -3.51 -13.31 -5.23
N ALA A 77 -2.61 -12.40 -4.83
CA ALA A 77 -2.80 -11.59 -3.63
C ALA A 77 -4.05 -10.70 -3.76
N ALA A 78 -4.25 -10.09 -4.92
CA ALA A 78 -5.42 -9.27 -5.19
C ALA A 78 -6.70 -10.09 -5.12
N ALA A 79 -6.71 -11.30 -5.66
CA ALA A 79 -7.86 -12.20 -5.60
C ALA A 79 -8.18 -12.61 -4.16
N ARG A 80 -7.16 -12.84 -3.35
CA ARG A 80 -7.33 -13.14 -1.92
C ARG A 80 -7.97 -11.97 -1.18
N GLU A 81 -7.46 -10.76 -1.40
CA GLU A 81 -8.00 -9.56 -0.77
C GLU A 81 -9.44 -9.30 -1.18
N LEU A 82 -9.79 -9.59 -2.42
CA LEU A 82 -11.16 -9.43 -2.89
C LEU A 82 -12.13 -10.38 -2.17
N ARG A 83 -11.66 -11.60 -1.84
CA ARG A 83 -12.48 -12.56 -1.12
C ARG A 83 -12.69 -12.24 0.36
N GLU A 84 -11.83 -11.43 0.91
CA GLU A 84 -11.95 -10.95 2.30
C GLU A 84 -12.94 -9.77 2.47
#